data_9ec0913798efc1903824e7515aa9dd8a
#
_entry.id   9ec0913798efc1903824e7515aa9dd8a
#
_cell.length_a   1.000
_cell.length_b   1.000
_cell.length_c   1.000
_cell.angle_alpha   90.00
_cell.angle_beta   90.00
_cell.angle_gamma   90.00
#
_symmetry.space_group_name_H-M   'P 1'
#
loop_
_entity.id
_entity.type
_entity.pdbx_description
1 polymer ?
#
loop_
_entity_poly.entity_id
_entity_poly.type
_entity_poly.pdbx_seq_one_letter_code
_entity_poly.pdbx_strand_id
1 'polypeptide(L)'
;MASHNEYGNLGEEAAVNYLRTKGYIILDRHWRTGHKEVDIVAETEGTLVFVEVKARRSEWQCRPMDVLTPMKIRNIVQAADAYVRFKRLDMPIRYDLITISGTAPNLRINHYEEAFYSPVWYR
;
A
#
# COMPACT_ATOMS: atom_id res chain seq x y z
N MET A 1 10.09 -1.12 24.30
CA MET A 1 9.37 -1.76 23.19
C MET A 1 8.56 -0.69 22.45
N ALA A 2 8.61 -0.70 21.13
CA ALA A 2 7.91 0.31 20.33
C ALA A 2 6.39 0.18 20.48
N SER A 3 5.68 1.29 20.51
CA SER A 3 4.22 1.31 20.50
C SER A 3 3.69 0.79 19.16
N HIS A 4 2.38 0.54 19.10
CA HIS A 4 1.74 0.09 17.86
C HIS A 4 1.95 1.11 16.73
N ASN A 5 1.82 2.40 17.03
CA ASN A 5 2.02 3.46 16.03
C ASN A 5 3.49 3.55 15.58
N GLU A 6 4.41 3.41 16.50
CA GLU A 6 5.84 3.44 16.17
C GLU A 6 6.20 2.25 15.26
N TYR A 7 5.66 1.07 15.55
CA TYR A 7 5.90 -0.11 14.73
C TYR A 7 5.30 0.09 13.33
N GLY A 8 4.10 0.67 13.24
CA GLY A 8 3.47 0.98 11.96
C GLY A 8 4.31 1.94 11.14
N ASN A 9 4.85 2.98 11.78
CA ASN A 9 5.72 3.94 11.10
C ASN A 9 7.02 3.29 10.64
N LEU A 10 7.61 2.44 11.46
CA LEU A 10 8.80 1.69 11.10
C LEU A 10 8.55 0.79 9.90
N GLY A 11 7.41 0.10 9.90
CA GLY A 11 7.03 -0.78 8.80
C GLY A 11 6.83 -0.02 7.50
N GLU A 12 6.18 1.15 7.57
CA GLU A 12 5.96 1.94 6.37
C GLU A 12 7.28 2.47 5.80
N GLU A 13 8.22 2.91 6.66
CA GLU A 13 9.54 3.32 6.20
C GLU A 13 10.27 2.15 5.55
N ALA A 14 10.15 0.96 6.13
CA ALA A 14 10.76 -0.25 5.54
C ALA A 14 10.15 -0.54 4.18
N ALA A 15 8.83 -0.37 4.01
CA ALA A 15 8.16 -0.57 2.73
C ALA A 15 8.65 0.44 1.68
N VAL A 16 8.78 1.70 2.06
CA VAL A 16 9.29 2.75 1.15
C VAL A 16 10.70 2.43 0.71
N ASN A 17 11.57 2.09 1.64
CA ASN A 17 12.96 1.76 1.32
C ASN A 17 13.05 0.51 0.43
N TYR A 18 12.24 -0.50 0.72
CA TYR A 18 12.16 -1.70 -0.10
C TYR A 18 11.77 -1.36 -1.54
N LEU A 19 10.73 -0.56 -1.72
CA LEU A 19 10.27 -0.17 -3.05
C LEU A 19 11.35 0.61 -3.80
N ARG A 20 12.03 1.53 -3.11
CA ARG A 20 13.12 2.30 -3.73
C ARG A 20 14.27 1.42 -4.18
N THR A 21 14.65 0.42 -3.38
CA THR A 21 15.71 -0.50 -3.80
C THR A 21 15.31 -1.32 -5.00
N LYS A 22 14.01 -1.51 -5.24
CA LYS A 22 13.50 -2.21 -6.41
C LYS A 22 13.30 -1.30 -7.62
N GLY A 23 13.66 -0.03 -7.49
CA GLY A 23 13.57 0.91 -8.60
C GLY A 23 12.25 1.66 -8.71
N TYR A 24 11.36 1.52 -7.73
CA TYR A 24 10.12 2.29 -7.71
C TYR A 24 10.41 3.74 -7.36
N ILE A 25 9.68 4.65 -7.99
CA ILE A 25 9.71 6.07 -7.66
C ILE A 25 8.52 6.34 -6.73
N ILE A 26 8.80 6.85 -5.54
CA ILE A 26 7.73 7.16 -4.58
C ILE A 26 7.19 8.55 -4.92
N LEU A 27 5.90 8.62 -5.27
CA LEU A 27 5.26 9.86 -5.68
C LEU A 27 4.59 10.56 -4.52
N ASP A 28 3.86 9.82 -3.69
CA ASP A 28 3.14 10.37 -2.54
C ASP A 28 3.07 9.34 -1.43
N ARG A 29 2.91 9.82 -0.20
CA ARG A 29 2.68 8.99 0.97
C ARG A 29 1.49 9.55 1.71
N HIS A 30 0.65 8.65 2.29
CA HIS A 30 -0.52 9.05 3.06
C HIS A 30 -1.42 10.01 2.30
N TRP A 31 -1.69 9.69 1.03
CA TRP A 31 -2.56 10.52 0.23
C TRP A 31 -4.01 10.27 0.62
N ARG A 32 -4.75 11.34 0.90
CA ARG A 32 -6.11 11.25 1.40
C ARG A 32 -7.11 11.99 0.55
N THR A 33 -8.32 11.45 0.51
CA THR A 33 -9.50 12.15 0.02
C THR A 33 -10.67 11.78 0.94
N GLY A 34 -11.17 12.78 1.68
CA GLY A 34 -12.14 12.53 2.74
C GLY A 34 -11.54 11.64 3.82
N HIS A 35 -12.21 10.52 4.08
CA HIS A 35 -11.75 9.53 5.08
C HIS A 35 -10.98 8.36 4.44
N LYS A 36 -10.72 8.42 3.14
CA LYS A 36 -10.05 7.35 2.42
C LYS A 36 -8.60 7.71 2.22
N GLU A 37 -7.73 6.70 2.31
CA GLU A 37 -6.30 6.92 2.26
C GLU A 37 -5.60 5.83 1.47
N VAL A 38 -4.53 6.21 0.76
CA VAL A 38 -3.57 5.28 0.17
C VAL A 38 -2.25 5.51 0.89
N ASP A 39 -1.64 4.44 1.39
CA ASP A 39 -0.41 4.55 2.16
C ASP A 39 0.76 5.03 1.32
N ILE A 40 0.94 4.45 0.13
CA ILE A 40 2.03 4.82 -0.77
C ILE A 40 1.50 4.85 -2.20
N VAL A 41 1.85 5.89 -2.94
CA VAL A 41 1.64 5.95 -4.39
C VAL A 41 3.01 5.95 -5.02
N ALA A 42 3.26 5.00 -5.92
CA ALA A 42 4.56 4.84 -6.55
C ALA A 42 4.40 4.60 -8.05
N GLU A 43 5.51 4.71 -8.76
CA GLU A 43 5.56 4.43 -10.19
C GLU A 43 6.71 3.47 -10.47
N THR A 44 6.46 2.49 -11.33
CA THR A 44 7.50 1.58 -11.80
C THR A 44 7.20 1.20 -13.26
N GLU A 45 8.18 1.39 -14.13
CA GLU A 45 8.08 1.00 -15.54
C GLU A 45 6.79 1.48 -16.21
N GLY A 46 6.41 2.72 -15.94
CA GLY A 46 5.24 3.33 -16.56
C GLY A 46 3.91 2.94 -15.95
N THR A 47 3.91 2.17 -14.86
CA THR A 47 2.70 1.75 -14.15
C THR A 47 2.59 2.51 -12.83
N LEU A 48 1.39 3.02 -12.55
CA LEU A 48 1.09 3.68 -11.29
C LEU A 48 0.63 2.63 -10.29
N VAL A 49 1.30 2.55 -9.15
CA VAL A 49 1.05 1.50 -8.15
C VAL A 49 0.55 2.12 -6.86
N PHE A 50 -0.64 1.69 -6.43
CA PHE A 50 -1.21 2.10 -5.15
C PHE A 50 -0.95 0.98 -4.16
N VAL A 51 -0.23 1.29 -3.08
CA VAL A 51 0.26 0.28 -2.15
C VAL A 51 -0.38 0.46 -0.79
N GLU A 52 -0.98 -0.61 -0.30
CA GLU A 52 -1.44 -0.70 1.09
C GLU A 52 -0.32 -1.36 1.90
N VAL A 53 0.00 -0.79 3.05
CA VAL A 53 1.03 -1.34 3.93
C VAL A 53 0.38 -1.81 5.23
N LYS A 54 0.65 -3.04 5.61
CA LYS A 54 0.18 -3.59 6.88
C LYS A 54 1.37 -4.08 7.69
N ALA A 55 1.57 -3.49 8.86
CA ALA A 55 2.70 -3.85 9.72
C ALA A 55 2.18 -4.36 11.05
N ARG A 56 2.53 -5.60 11.39
CA ARG A 56 2.21 -6.24 12.66
C ARG A 56 3.39 -7.12 13.05
N ARG A 57 3.70 -7.20 14.35
CA ARG A 57 4.83 -8.03 14.79
C ARG A 57 4.62 -9.50 14.45
N SER A 58 3.38 -9.97 14.50
CA SER A 58 3.04 -11.35 14.17
C SER A 58 2.67 -11.46 12.70
N GLU A 59 3.33 -12.35 11.98
CA GLU A 59 3.03 -12.64 10.58
C GLU A 59 1.59 -13.12 10.42
N TRP A 60 1.05 -13.80 11.43
CA TRP A 60 -0.32 -14.30 11.44
C TRP A 60 -1.34 -13.16 11.25
N GLN A 61 -1.02 -11.96 11.72
CA GLN A 61 -1.91 -10.80 11.63
C GLN A 61 -1.77 -10.05 10.29
N CYS A 62 -0.94 -10.55 9.39
CA CYS A 62 -0.63 -9.88 8.12
C CYS A 62 -1.11 -10.65 6.90
N ARG A 63 -2.01 -11.64 7.07
CA ARG A 63 -2.48 -12.43 5.92
C ARG A 63 -3.29 -11.54 4.97
N PRO A 64 -3.02 -11.61 3.66
CA PRO A 64 -3.74 -10.76 2.71
C PRO A 64 -5.26 -10.84 2.79
N MET A 65 -5.81 -12.05 3.00
CA MET A 65 -7.26 -12.24 3.08
C MET A 65 -7.88 -11.51 4.28
N ASP A 66 -7.12 -11.27 5.33
CA ASP A 66 -7.59 -10.56 6.51
C ASP A 66 -7.38 -9.06 6.42
N VAL A 67 -6.34 -8.65 5.68
CA VAL A 67 -6.02 -7.23 5.48
C VAL A 67 -6.91 -6.60 4.42
N LEU A 68 -7.10 -7.30 3.30
CA LEU A 68 -7.83 -6.77 2.14
C LEU A 68 -9.29 -7.15 2.18
N THR A 69 -10.02 -6.57 3.14
CA THR A 69 -11.48 -6.74 3.23
C THR A 69 -12.15 -6.00 2.06
N PRO A 70 -13.41 -6.35 1.71
CA PRO A 70 -14.14 -5.64 0.66
C PRO A 70 -14.22 -4.14 0.90
N MET A 71 -14.42 -3.71 2.14
CA MET A 71 -14.48 -2.29 2.47
C MET A 71 -13.12 -1.61 2.24
N LYS A 72 -12.03 -2.28 2.63
CA LYS A 72 -10.68 -1.74 2.45
C LYS A 72 -10.37 -1.58 0.96
N ILE A 73 -10.69 -2.59 0.16
CA ILE A 73 -10.49 -2.55 -1.29
C ILE A 73 -11.28 -1.38 -1.88
N ARG A 74 -12.55 -1.24 -1.51
CA ARG A 74 -13.39 -0.14 -2.00
C ARG A 74 -12.75 1.22 -1.68
N ASN A 75 -12.31 1.38 -0.45
CA ASN A 75 -11.72 2.66 -0.02
C ASN A 75 -10.44 2.98 -0.78
N ILE A 76 -9.59 1.99 -0.99
CA ILE A 76 -8.35 2.18 -1.75
C ILE A 76 -8.67 2.53 -3.21
N VAL A 77 -9.59 1.81 -3.84
CA VAL A 77 -9.96 2.06 -5.23
C VAL A 77 -10.53 3.46 -5.41
N GLN A 78 -11.38 3.91 -4.48
CA GLN A 78 -11.96 5.24 -4.55
C GLN A 78 -10.90 6.33 -4.35
N ALA A 79 -9.97 6.12 -3.42
CA ALA A 79 -8.87 7.06 -3.21
C ALA A 79 -7.96 7.11 -4.44
N ALA A 80 -7.65 5.95 -5.02
CA ALA A 80 -6.83 5.87 -6.23
C ALA A 80 -7.48 6.57 -7.41
N ASP A 81 -8.78 6.39 -7.59
CA ASP A 81 -9.52 7.05 -8.65
C ASP A 81 -9.47 8.57 -8.49
N ALA A 82 -9.64 9.05 -7.26
CA ALA A 82 -9.54 10.48 -6.98
C ALA A 82 -8.13 11.01 -7.25
N TYR A 83 -7.10 10.22 -6.90
CA TYR A 83 -5.71 10.59 -7.16
C TYR A 83 -5.46 10.76 -8.65
N VAL A 84 -5.86 9.78 -9.44
CA VAL A 84 -5.66 9.79 -10.89
C VAL A 84 -6.34 11.00 -11.52
N ARG A 85 -7.57 11.30 -11.10
CA ARG A 85 -8.30 12.45 -11.62
C ARG A 85 -7.69 13.77 -11.20
N PHE A 86 -7.30 13.88 -9.94
CA PHE A 86 -6.68 15.09 -9.40
C PHE A 86 -5.37 15.40 -10.10
N LYS A 87 -4.53 14.39 -10.31
CA LYS A 87 -3.23 14.55 -10.96
C LYS A 87 -3.31 14.49 -12.49
N ARG A 88 -4.49 14.22 -13.04
CA ARG A 88 -4.73 14.12 -14.50
C ARG A 88 -3.79 13.11 -15.14
N LEU A 89 -3.73 11.91 -14.57
CA LEU A 89 -2.84 10.86 -15.05
C LEU A 89 -3.60 9.91 -15.99
N ASP A 90 -2.87 9.39 -16.99
CA ASP A 90 -3.38 8.41 -17.92
C ASP A 90 -2.34 7.31 -18.06
N MET A 91 -2.30 6.42 -17.09
CA MET A 91 -1.33 5.33 -17.00
C MET A 91 -2.02 4.07 -16.51
N PRO A 92 -1.47 2.89 -16.83
CA PRO A 92 -1.94 1.65 -16.21
C PRO A 92 -1.82 1.75 -14.68
N ILE A 93 -2.76 1.11 -13.99
CA ILE A 93 -2.83 1.14 -12.53
C ILE A 93 -2.70 -0.28 -12.00
N ARG A 94 -1.98 -0.41 -10.89
CA ARG A 94 -1.84 -1.68 -10.18
C ARG A 94 -2.04 -1.45 -8.69
N TYR A 95 -2.70 -2.39 -8.01
CA TYR A 95 -2.93 -2.32 -6.57
C TYR A 95 -2.10 -3.39 -5.87
N ASP A 96 -1.20 -2.97 -5.00
CA ASP A 96 -0.29 -3.86 -4.32
C ASP A 96 -0.53 -3.84 -2.81
N LEU A 97 -0.13 -4.92 -2.15
CA LEU A 97 -0.08 -5.01 -0.70
C LEU A 97 1.35 -5.33 -0.28
N ILE A 98 1.85 -4.61 0.70
CA ILE A 98 3.11 -4.96 1.35
C ILE A 98 2.81 -5.22 2.82
N THR A 99 3.23 -6.38 3.31
CA THR A 99 3.10 -6.72 4.71
C THR A 99 4.48 -6.74 5.37
N ILE A 100 4.54 -6.19 6.57
CA ILE A 100 5.78 -6.12 7.35
C ILE A 100 5.52 -6.83 8.66
N SER A 101 6.39 -7.78 9.02
CA SER A 101 6.28 -8.50 10.28
C SER A 101 7.65 -8.73 10.89
N GLY A 102 7.67 -9.27 12.10
CA GLY A 102 8.90 -9.54 12.81
C GLY A 102 9.37 -8.38 13.65
N THR A 103 10.63 -8.42 14.06
CA THR A 103 11.23 -7.42 14.92
C THR A 103 12.51 -6.91 14.31
N ALA A 104 12.70 -5.59 14.29
CA ALA A 104 13.93 -5.00 13.76
C ALA A 104 15.15 -5.55 14.52
N PRO A 105 16.29 -5.79 13.84
CA PRO A 105 16.54 -5.47 12.42
C PRO A 105 16.03 -6.55 11.44
N ASN A 106 15.41 -7.61 11.93
CA ASN A 106 15.03 -8.77 11.11
C ASN A 106 13.56 -8.70 10.69
N LEU A 107 13.18 -7.59 10.04
CA LEU A 107 11.83 -7.44 9.52
C LEU A 107 11.63 -8.34 8.32
N ARG A 108 10.45 -8.96 8.24
CA ARG A 108 10.03 -9.75 7.09
C ARG A 108 9.11 -8.91 6.22
N ILE A 109 9.47 -8.76 4.96
CA ILE A 109 8.69 -7.99 4.00
C ILE A 109 8.13 -8.96 2.96
N ASN A 110 6.80 -8.94 2.80
CA ASN A 110 6.15 -9.67 1.72
C ASN A 110 5.46 -8.66 0.81
N HIS A 111 5.73 -8.75 -0.49
CA HIS A 111 5.16 -7.86 -1.48
C HIS A 111 4.23 -8.65 -2.40
N TYR A 112 2.96 -8.32 -2.37
CA TYR A 112 1.93 -8.96 -3.20
C TYR A 112 1.56 -7.99 -4.31
N GLU A 113 2.14 -8.20 -5.51
CA GLU A 113 1.81 -7.38 -6.66
C GLU A 113 0.45 -7.79 -7.21
N GLU A 114 -0.31 -6.81 -7.69
CA GLU A 114 -1.68 -7.03 -8.16
C GLU A 114 -2.49 -7.83 -7.14
N ALA A 115 -2.46 -7.36 -5.89
CA ALA A 115 -3.13 -8.05 -4.79
C ALA A 115 -4.65 -8.07 -4.96
N PHE A 116 -5.20 -7.13 -5.71
CA PHE A 116 -6.63 -7.09 -6.05
C PHE A 116 -6.83 -6.21 -7.29
N TYR A 117 -8.04 -6.27 -7.83
CA TYR A 117 -8.45 -5.46 -8.98
C TYR A 117 -9.60 -4.55 -8.57
N SER A 118 -9.82 -3.49 -9.35
CA SER A 118 -10.98 -2.63 -9.14
C SER A 118 -12.25 -3.47 -9.32
N PRO A 119 -13.19 -3.43 -8.36
CA PRO A 119 -14.44 -4.17 -8.51
C PRO A 119 -15.21 -3.71 -9.74
N VAL A 120 -15.80 -4.66 -10.46
CA VAL A 120 -16.52 -4.36 -11.70
C VAL A 120 -17.65 -3.36 -11.48
N TRP A 121 -18.36 -3.47 -10.36
CA TRP A 121 -19.48 -2.59 -10.04
C TRP A 121 -19.06 -1.14 -9.78
N TYR A 122 -17.79 -0.91 -9.53
CA TYR A 122 -17.30 0.45 -9.26
C TYR A 122 -17.19 1.28 -10.54
N ARG A 123 -16.96 0.61 -11.64
CA ARG A 123 -16.78 1.29 -12.91
C ARG A 123 -18.09 1.93 -13.36
#